data_d7c655f9e9485cb44bd93a261449e2ec
#
_entry.id   d7c655f9e9485cb44bd93a261449e2ec
#
_cell.length_a   1.000
_cell.length_b   1.000
_cell.length_c   1.000
_cell.angle_alpha   90.00
_cell.angle_beta   90.00
_cell.angle_gamma   90.00
#
_symmetry.space_group_name_H-M   'P 1'
#
loop_
_entity.id
_entity.type
_entity.pdbx_description
1 polymer ?
#
loop_
_entity_poly.entity_id
_entity_poly.type
_entity_poly.pdbx_seq_one_letter_code
_entity_poly.pdbx_strand_id
1 'polypeptide(L)'
;YTDYRKDRPMVAMWSQDWTLPEVPAKQYSDKLISDAKDFSDEAVITITRVGGEGADLPTNMKAKGITYNNNSKDYEDFKDGEHFLQLSQTERDMIDLVTKNFKKVTLVYNGANAFQFDFLSQYPQIKSVLWCPPAGQTGFSALGEVLAGDVNPSGKTSDTFAKDLTKTAVFNNTDGTAAGNASSVGTNGKFTYDNADDLTASYMGFSGDKVTVTPTFVNYVEGIYVGYKFYETAADEGLINYDDTVMFPFGYGLSYTTFKQEMGKVSYKNGKISFDVTVTNTGDKAGKDVVEVYYNPPYTDGGIEKASKNLVAFEKTKKLEPGASQTVKIEFDDDDMASYDQKDAKAYVLEQGDYDISIQSDSHHVIDHQKVTVKDTVTYNSDSNTHNGDAVAATNE
;
A
#
# COMPACT_ATOMS: atom_id res chain seq x y z
N TYR A 1 12.05 -30.15 -0.34
CA TYR A 1 10.92 -29.30 -0.74
C TYR A 1 9.69 -30.15 -1.12
N THR A 2 9.84 -31.13 -1.99
CA THR A 2 8.72 -31.99 -2.43
C THR A 2 8.04 -32.76 -1.29
N ASP A 3 8.81 -33.19 -0.28
CA ASP A 3 8.28 -33.94 0.86
C ASP A 3 7.41 -33.08 1.78
N TYR A 4 7.66 -31.76 1.82
CA TYR A 4 6.91 -30.81 2.61
C TYR A 4 5.71 -30.22 1.85
N ARG A 5 5.73 -30.26 0.51
CA ARG A 5 4.70 -29.64 -0.32
C ARG A 5 3.40 -30.47 -0.45
N LYS A 6 3.52 -31.80 -0.48
CA LYS A 6 2.40 -32.69 -0.83
C LYS A 6 1.23 -32.65 0.16
N ASP A 7 1.48 -32.25 1.41
CA ASP A 7 0.47 -32.23 2.47
C ASP A 7 -0.06 -30.82 2.78
N ARG A 8 0.24 -29.82 1.92
CA ARG A 8 -0.22 -28.45 2.11
C ARG A 8 -1.63 -28.27 1.60
N PRO A 9 -2.55 -27.74 2.42
CA PRO A 9 -3.89 -27.41 1.97
C PRO A 9 -3.84 -26.29 0.92
N MET A 10 -4.72 -26.36 -0.07
CA MET A 10 -5.03 -25.18 -0.89
C MET A 10 -5.93 -24.27 -0.07
N VAL A 11 -5.58 -22.98 0.02
CA VAL A 11 -6.44 -21.99 0.65
C VAL A 11 -7.70 -21.84 -0.17
N ALA A 12 -8.84 -22.15 0.43
CA ALA A 12 -10.15 -22.01 -0.20
C ALA A 12 -10.81 -20.71 0.26
N MET A 13 -10.33 -19.59 -0.26
CA MET A 13 -10.77 -18.24 0.08
C MET A 13 -12.31 -18.09 0.05
N TRP A 14 -12.97 -18.64 -0.97
CA TRP A 14 -14.42 -18.59 -1.12
C TRP A 14 -15.21 -19.36 -0.04
N SER A 15 -14.58 -20.33 0.63
CA SER A 15 -15.16 -21.04 1.77
C SER A 15 -14.80 -20.43 3.12
N GLN A 16 -14.16 -19.26 3.12
CA GLN A 16 -13.66 -18.60 4.33
C GLN A 16 -12.66 -19.44 5.13
N ASP A 17 -11.94 -20.33 4.46
CA ASP A 17 -10.81 -21.03 5.04
C ASP A 17 -9.53 -20.22 4.79
N TRP A 18 -9.01 -19.64 5.86
CA TRP A 18 -7.84 -18.76 5.86
C TRP A 18 -6.58 -19.47 6.35
N THR A 19 -6.61 -20.81 6.40
CA THR A 19 -5.49 -21.63 6.84
C THR A 19 -4.23 -21.37 6.03
N LEU A 20 -3.15 -20.97 6.71
CA LEU A 20 -1.86 -20.73 6.09
C LEU A 20 -1.09 -22.06 5.94
N PRO A 21 -0.48 -22.33 4.78
CA PRO A 21 0.15 -23.62 4.50
C PRO A 21 1.59 -23.72 5.03
N GLU A 22 1.93 -23.06 6.14
CA GLU A 22 3.27 -23.13 6.71
C GLU A 22 3.47 -24.40 7.53
N VAL A 23 4.69 -24.93 7.50
CA VAL A 23 5.06 -26.15 8.23
C VAL A 23 5.67 -25.77 9.57
N PRO A 24 5.20 -26.37 10.69
CA PRO A 24 5.80 -26.14 12.01
C PRO A 24 7.32 -26.35 11.99
N ALA A 25 8.06 -25.43 12.60
CA ALA A 25 9.53 -25.40 12.58
C ALA A 25 10.17 -26.73 13.04
N LYS A 26 9.55 -27.44 13.99
CA LYS A 26 10.00 -28.75 14.47
C LYS A 26 9.98 -29.86 13.41
N GLN A 27 9.29 -29.67 12.29
CA GLN A 27 9.29 -30.63 11.18
C GLN A 27 10.50 -30.48 10.27
N TYR A 28 11.25 -29.39 10.38
CA TYR A 28 12.50 -29.22 9.66
C TYR A 28 13.59 -30.01 10.39
N SER A 29 14.08 -31.10 9.77
CA SER A 29 15.09 -31.96 10.37
C SER A 29 16.45 -31.26 10.46
N ASP A 30 17.27 -31.64 11.44
CA ASP A 30 18.65 -31.14 11.58
C ASP A 30 19.46 -31.41 10.31
N LYS A 31 19.22 -32.53 9.63
CA LYS A 31 19.84 -32.85 8.35
C LYS A 31 19.47 -31.84 7.26
N LEU A 32 18.19 -31.47 7.16
CA LEU A 32 17.75 -30.49 6.17
C LEU A 32 18.42 -29.14 6.41
N ILE A 33 18.50 -28.70 7.66
CA ILE A 33 19.16 -27.44 8.01
C ILE A 33 20.66 -27.49 7.72
N SER A 34 21.32 -28.61 8.03
CA SER A 34 22.73 -28.81 7.70
C SER A 34 22.97 -28.77 6.19
N ASP A 35 22.20 -29.52 5.42
CA ASP A 35 22.31 -29.57 3.96
C ASP A 35 22.06 -28.16 3.34
N ALA A 36 21.11 -27.41 3.88
CA ALA A 36 20.84 -26.05 3.41
C ALA A 36 22.00 -25.09 3.68
N LYS A 37 22.65 -25.20 4.86
CA LYS A 37 23.83 -24.40 5.21
C LYS A 37 25.07 -24.77 4.38
N ASP A 38 25.21 -26.05 4.01
CA ASP A 38 26.27 -26.51 3.13
C ASP A 38 26.06 -26.03 1.68
N PHE A 39 24.79 -25.78 1.31
CA PHE A 39 24.41 -25.28 -0.02
C PHE A 39 24.61 -23.77 -0.17
N SER A 40 24.25 -22.95 0.84
CA SER A 40 24.30 -21.50 0.75
C SER A 40 24.47 -20.83 2.12
N ASP A 41 25.15 -19.68 2.14
CA ASP A 41 25.21 -18.77 3.30
C ASP A 41 23.98 -17.86 3.42
N GLU A 42 23.12 -17.84 2.39
CA GLU A 42 21.96 -16.97 2.30
C GLU A 42 20.68 -17.80 2.25
N ALA A 43 19.61 -17.26 2.81
CA ALA A 43 18.29 -17.88 2.78
C ALA A 43 17.23 -16.92 2.23
N VAL A 44 16.22 -17.49 1.58
CA VAL A 44 15.02 -16.76 1.15
C VAL A 44 13.82 -17.31 1.92
N ILE A 45 13.10 -16.42 2.58
CA ILE A 45 11.81 -16.70 3.25
C ILE A 45 10.71 -16.13 2.37
N THR A 46 9.65 -16.90 2.15
CA THR A 46 8.46 -16.42 1.45
C THR A 46 7.27 -16.44 2.41
N ILE A 47 6.66 -15.28 2.60
CA ILE A 47 5.37 -15.10 3.29
C ILE A 47 4.32 -14.83 2.23
N THR A 48 3.21 -15.54 2.30
CA THR A 48 2.11 -15.38 1.34
C THR A 48 0.81 -15.00 2.03
N ARG A 49 0.03 -14.13 1.38
CA ARG A 49 -1.34 -13.83 1.80
C ARG A 49 -2.23 -13.82 0.57
N VAL A 50 -3.32 -14.56 0.68
CA VAL A 50 -4.36 -14.58 -0.34
C VAL A 50 -5.37 -13.51 -0.01
N GLY A 51 -5.86 -12.81 -1.02
CA GLY A 51 -6.94 -11.85 -0.94
C GLY A 51 -7.58 -11.70 -2.31
N GLY A 52 -8.82 -11.28 -2.36
CA GLY A 52 -9.50 -11.08 -3.63
C GLY A 52 -10.96 -10.70 -3.46
N GLU A 53 -11.60 -10.44 -4.58
CA GLU A 53 -13.00 -10.05 -4.63
C GLU A 53 -13.91 -10.99 -3.83
N GLY A 54 -14.81 -10.44 -3.04
CA GLY A 54 -15.80 -11.18 -2.25
C GLY A 54 -15.23 -11.92 -1.03
N ALA A 55 -13.97 -11.67 -0.64
CA ALA A 55 -13.33 -12.29 0.49
C ALA A 55 -12.51 -11.24 1.28
N ASP A 56 -13.20 -10.50 2.14
CA ASP A 56 -12.57 -9.51 3.02
C ASP A 56 -11.60 -10.19 3.98
N LEU A 57 -10.44 -9.56 4.16
CA LEU A 57 -9.39 -10.12 5.00
C LEU A 57 -9.79 -10.05 6.48
N PRO A 58 -9.63 -11.16 7.24
CA PRO A 58 -10.01 -11.17 8.64
C PRO A 58 -9.24 -10.15 9.48
N THR A 59 -9.99 -9.31 10.18
CA THR A 59 -9.46 -8.39 11.20
C THR A 59 -9.27 -9.05 12.56
N ASN A 60 -9.84 -10.24 12.76
CA ASN A 60 -9.62 -11.10 13.90
C ASN A 60 -9.75 -12.57 13.46
N MET A 61 -8.63 -13.30 13.51
CA MET A 61 -8.57 -14.72 13.07
C MET A 61 -9.36 -15.68 13.96
N LYS A 62 -9.84 -15.24 15.13
CA LYS A 62 -10.71 -16.01 16.04
C LYS A 62 -12.18 -15.61 15.97
N ALA A 63 -12.53 -14.67 15.10
CA ALA A 63 -13.90 -14.23 14.98
C ALA A 63 -14.84 -15.32 14.45
N LYS A 64 -16.12 -15.18 14.79
CA LYS A 64 -17.16 -16.11 14.33
C LYS A 64 -17.27 -16.07 12.80
N GLY A 65 -17.27 -17.25 12.19
CA GLY A 65 -17.36 -17.40 10.72
C GLY A 65 -16.01 -17.54 10.03
N ILE A 66 -14.90 -17.25 10.72
CA ILE A 66 -13.56 -17.46 10.21
C ILE A 66 -13.12 -18.91 10.49
N THR A 67 -12.71 -19.61 9.44
CA THR A 67 -12.10 -20.94 9.56
C THR A 67 -10.59 -20.82 9.48
N TYR A 68 -9.92 -21.37 10.47
CA TYR A 68 -8.46 -21.48 10.49
C TYR A 68 -8.05 -22.77 11.21
N ASN A 69 -7.24 -23.58 10.57
CA ASN A 69 -6.70 -24.81 11.15
C ASN A 69 -5.25 -24.55 11.58
N ASN A 70 -4.97 -24.67 12.87
CA ASN A 70 -3.61 -24.52 13.39
C ASN A 70 -2.65 -25.51 12.73
N ASN A 71 -1.50 -25.02 12.31
CA ASN A 71 -0.44 -25.85 11.71
C ASN A 71 0.29 -26.73 12.73
N SER A 72 0.17 -26.39 14.01
CA SER A 72 0.70 -27.16 15.14
C SER A 72 -0.40 -27.56 16.12
N LYS A 73 -0.18 -28.67 16.83
CA LYS A 73 -1.01 -29.07 17.99
C LYS A 73 -0.50 -28.48 19.31
N ASP A 74 0.69 -27.89 19.29
CA ASP A 74 1.38 -27.45 20.51
C ASP A 74 1.06 -25.99 20.86
N TYR A 75 0.53 -25.23 19.88
CA TYR A 75 0.20 -23.81 20.04
C TYR A 75 -0.87 -23.37 19.02
N GLU A 76 -1.44 -22.21 19.25
CA GLU A 76 -2.33 -21.53 18.31
C GLU A 76 -1.53 -20.59 17.41
N ASP A 77 -1.81 -20.61 16.11
CA ASP A 77 -1.16 -19.74 15.12
C ASP A 77 -1.54 -18.27 15.28
N PHE A 78 -2.77 -18.02 15.70
CA PHE A 78 -3.27 -16.67 15.97
C PHE A 78 -4.01 -16.64 17.30
N LYS A 79 -3.83 -15.60 18.07
CA LYS A 79 -4.58 -15.27 19.28
C LYS A 79 -5.82 -14.46 18.92
N ASP A 80 -6.74 -14.34 19.87
CA ASP A 80 -7.89 -13.43 19.73
C ASP A 80 -7.42 -11.98 19.53
N GLY A 81 -8.01 -11.29 18.55
CA GLY A 81 -7.63 -9.94 18.14
C GLY A 81 -6.46 -9.88 17.13
N GLU A 82 -5.78 -10.99 16.83
CA GLU A 82 -4.76 -11.02 15.77
C GLU A 82 -5.41 -11.17 14.39
N HIS A 83 -4.87 -10.42 13.42
CA HIS A 83 -5.44 -10.33 12.08
C HIS A 83 -4.62 -11.09 11.02
N PHE A 84 -5.21 -11.29 9.84
CA PHE A 84 -4.59 -12.08 8.76
C PHE A 84 -3.31 -11.47 8.17
N LEU A 85 -3.18 -10.14 8.19
CA LEU A 85 -2.03 -9.41 7.62
C LEU A 85 -0.85 -9.23 8.59
N GLN A 86 -0.73 -10.08 9.59
CA GLN A 86 0.44 -10.21 10.45
C GLN A 86 0.99 -11.64 10.43
N LEU A 87 2.14 -11.88 11.03
CA LEU A 87 2.72 -13.23 11.11
C LEU A 87 1.90 -14.14 12.03
N SER A 88 1.65 -15.37 11.58
CA SER A 88 1.22 -16.46 12.45
C SER A 88 2.36 -16.92 13.39
N GLN A 89 2.03 -17.68 14.43
CA GLN A 89 3.07 -18.24 15.30
C GLN A 89 3.98 -19.22 14.54
N THR A 90 3.42 -20.04 13.66
CA THR A 90 4.22 -20.97 12.84
C THR A 90 5.19 -20.22 11.91
N GLU A 91 4.78 -19.08 11.33
CA GLU A 91 5.66 -18.24 10.52
C GLU A 91 6.75 -17.57 11.36
N ARG A 92 6.44 -17.12 12.58
CA ARG A 92 7.45 -16.59 13.53
C ARG A 92 8.50 -17.65 13.87
N ASP A 93 8.05 -18.86 14.21
CA ASP A 93 8.96 -19.98 14.53
C ASP A 93 9.87 -20.35 13.34
N MET A 94 9.33 -20.29 12.12
CA MET A 94 10.11 -20.49 10.90
C MET A 94 11.16 -19.38 10.70
N ILE A 95 10.78 -18.10 10.89
CA ILE A 95 11.71 -16.98 10.81
C ILE A 95 12.81 -17.11 11.87
N ASP A 96 12.46 -17.46 13.11
CA ASP A 96 13.40 -17.73 14.19
C ASP A 96 14.41 -18.83 13.82
N LEU A 97 13.90 -19.94 13.27
CA LEU A 97 14.75 -21.04 12.83
C LEU A 97 15.72 -20.61 11.72
N VAL A 98 15.22 -19.90 10.71
CA VAL A 98 16.05 -19.46 9.57
C VAL A 98 17.07 -18.42 10.02
N THR A 99 16.67 -17.40 10.77
CA THR A 99 17.58 -16.32 11.21
C THR A 99 18.61 -16.78 12.23
N LYS A 100 18.34 -17.84 12.97
CA LYS A 100 19.32 -18.52 13.84
C LYS A 100 20.42 -19.21 13.02
N ASN A 101 20.11 -19.72 11.84
CA ASN A 101 21.01 -20.52 11.02
C ASN A 101 21.69 -19.73 9.88
N PHE A 102 21.06 -18.65 9.40
CA PHE A 102 21.54 -17.83 8.28
C PHE A 102 21.68 -16.36 8.71
N LYS A 103 22.78 -15.73 8.31
CA LYS A 103 23.06 -14.32 8.66
C LYS A 103 22.59 -13.33 7.59
N LYS A 104 22.29 -13.83 6.40
CA LYS A 104 21.79 -13.06 5.27
C LYS A 104 20.48 -13.70 4.81
N VAL A 105 19.39 -13.04 5.11
CA VAL A 105 18.05 -13.49 4.77
C VAL A 105 17.35 -12.44 3.92
N THR A 106 16.74 -12.88 2.84
CA THR A 106 15.81 -12.08 2.04
C THR A 106 14.40 -12.54 2.31
N LEU A 107 13.54 -11.61 2.68
CA LEU A 107 12.11 -11.87 2.85
C LEU A 107 11.37 -11.49 1.56
N VAL A 108 10.61 -12.40 1.00
CA VAL A 108 9.68 -12.15 -0.10
C VAL A 108 8.26 -12.18 0.46
N TYR A 109 7.56 -11.08 0.35
CA TYR A 109 6.15 -11.03 0.66
C TYR A 109 5.33 -11.10 -0.62
N ASN A 110 4.57 -12.17 -0.79
CA ASN A 110 3.66 -12.37 -1.92
C ASN A 110 2.22 -12.17 -1.48
N GLY A 111 1.72 -10.97 -1.71
CA GLY A 111 0.37 -10.54 -1.38
C GLY A 111 0.05 -9.21 -2.02
N ALA A 112 -1.23 -8.93 -2.23
CA ALA A 112 -1.68 -7.69 -2.87
C ALA A 112 -1.82 -6.53 -1.88
N ASN A 113 -2.00 -6.82 -0.60
CA ASN A 113 -2.24 -5.85 0.46
C ASN A 113 -0.95 -5.50 1.21
N ALA A 114 -0.91 -4.34 1.83
CA ALA A 114 0.13 -4.02 2.80
C ALA A 114 0.13 -5.06 3.93
N PHE A 115 1.32 -5.42 4.40
CA PHE A 115 1.52 -6.39 5.46
C PHE A 115 2.17 -5.71 6.67
N GLN A 116 1.89 -6.19 7.86
CA GLN A 116 2.47 -5.62 9.08
C GLN A 116 3.90 -6.12 9.26
N PHE A 117 4.88 -5.25 8.98
CA PHE A 117 6.32 -5.57 9.00
C PHE A 117 7.05 -5.08 10.27
N ASP A 118 6.35 -4.71 11.33
CA ASP A 118 6.93 -4.23 12.60
C ASP A 118 7.96 -5.21 13.21
N PHE A 119 7.79 -6.52 12.95
CA PHE A 119 8.69 -7.57 13.41
C PHE A 119 10.11 -7.47 12.82
N LEU A 120 10.32 -6.79 11.68
CA LEU A 120 11.64 -6.71 11.02
C LEU A 120 12.73 -6.15 11.94
N SER A 121 12.38 -5.25 12.86
CA SER A 121 13.30 -4.70 13.86
C SER A 121 13.90 -5.75 14.78
N GLN A 122 13.25 -6.91 14.95
CA GLN A 122 13.67 -8.01 15.78
C GLN A 122 14.64 -8.96 15.06
N TYR A 123 14.72 -8.88 13.75
CA TYR A 123 15.49 -9.82 12.91
C TYR A 123 16.54 -9.11 12.03
N PRO A 124 17.66 -8.65 12.62
CA PRO A 124 18.71 -7.95 11.87
C PRO A 124 19.40 -8.82 10.79
N GLN A 125 19.14 -10.12 10.76
CA GLN A 125 19.57 -11.03 9.71
C GLN A 125 18.79 -10.86 8.40
N ILE A 126 17.55 -10.36 8.47
CA ILE A 126 16.76 -10.01 7.29
C ILE A 126 17.35 -8.72 6.70
N LYS A 127 18.06 -8.86 5.57
CA LYS A 127 18.80 -7.76 4.92
C LYS A 127 18.01 -7.06 3.83
N SER A 128 16.99 -7.74 3.29
CA SER A 128 16.13 -7.18 2.26
C SER A 128 14.73 -7.76 2.35
N VAL A 129 13.77 -6.95 1.92
CA VAL A 129 12.36 -7.33 1.76
C VAL A 129 11.96 -7.02 0.34
N LEU A 130 11.37 -8.00 -0.34
CA LEU A 130 10.76 -7.82 -1.66
C LEU A 130 9.25 -7.96 -1.54
N TRP A 131 8.53 -6.90 -1.84
CA TRP A 131 7.11 -7.00 -2.06
C TRP A 131 6.85 -7.47 -3.49
N CYS A 132 6.28 -8.67 -3.61
CA CYS A 132 5.94 -9.31 -4.87
C CYS A 132 4.41 -9.51 -4.91
N PRO A 133 3.63 -8.57 -5.46
CA PRO A 133 2.20 -8.77 -5.68
C PRO A 133 1.94 -10.01 -6.53
N PRO A 134 0.69 -10.52 -6.60
CA PRO A 134 0.36 -11.70 -7.39
C PRO A 134 0.87 -11.58 -8.84
N ALA A 135 1.80 -12.44 -9.21
CA ALA A 135 2.61 -12.32 -10.43
C ALA A 135 2.00 -13.04 -11.65
N GLY A 136 0.77 -13.57 -11.52
CA GLY A 136 0.15 -14.36 -12.57
C GLY A 136 0.91 -15.66 -12.85
N GLN A 137 0.79 -16.17 -14.08
CA GLN A 137 1.35 -17.48 -14.44
C GLN A 137 2.87 -17.47 -14.69
N THR A 138 3.44 -16.36 -15.11
CA THR A 138 4.85 -16.28 -15.56
C THR A 138 5.70 -15.26 -14.82
N GLY A 139 5.09 -14.35 -14.05
CA GLY A 139 5.81 -13.23 -13.43
C GLY A 139 6.84 -13.63 -12.36
N PHE A 140 6.73 -14.83 -11.79
CA PHE A 140 7.74 -15.33 -10.84
C PHE A 140 9.12 -15.58 -11.45
N SER A 141 9.24 -15.65 -12.80
CA SER A 141 10.54 -15.66 -13.45
C SER A 141 11.32 -14.38 -13.16
N ALA A 142 10.64 -13.22 -13.20
CA ALA A 142 11.25 -11.93 -12.88
C ALA A 142 11.72 -11.85 -11.41
N LEU A 143 11.01 -12.49 -10.47
CA LEU A 143 11.46 -12.57 -9.08
C LEU A 143 12.81 -13.30 -8.98
N GLY A 144 12.98 -14.41 -9.70
CA GLY A 144 14.24 -15.14 -9.77
C GLY A 144 15.38 -14.27 -10.29
N GLU A 145 15.15 -13.53 -11.38
CA GLU A 145 16.12 -12.60 -11.97
C GLU A 145 16.52 -11.46 -11.03
N VAL A 146 15.53 -10.92 -10.27
CA VAL A 146 15.79 -9.90 -9.24
C VAL A 146 16.63 -10.48 -8.11
N LEU A 147 16.28 -11.66 -7.58
CA LEU A 147 17.05 -12.33 -6.52
C LEU A 147 18.47 -12.69 -6.95
N ALA A 148 18.67 -13.06 -8.22
CA ALA A 148 19.99 -13.34 -8.79
C ALA A 148 20.81 -12.07 -9.05
N GLY A 149 20.18 -10.88 -9.04
CA GLY A 149 20.83 -9.61 -9.38
C GLY A 149 20.95 -9.35 -10.88
N ASP A 150 20.32 -10.17 -11.73
CA ASP A 150 20.32 -10.00 -13.19
C ASP A 150 19.42 -8.82 -13.61
N VAL A 151 18.36 -8.56 -12.84
CA VAL A 151 17.45 -7.44 -13.00
C VAL A 151 17.47 -6.58 -11.76
N ASN A 152 17.77 -5.28 -11.95
CA ASN A 152 17.69 -4.29 -10.88
C ASN A 152 16.24 -3.83 -10.71
N PRO A 153 15.58 -4.03 -9.54
CA PRO A 153 14.22 -3.60 -9.32
C PRO A 153 14.11 -2.07 -9.33
N SER A 154 12.98 -1.57 -9.78
CA SER A 154 12.68 -0.13 -9.84
C SER A 154 11.19 0.14 -9.55
N GLY A 155 10.52 -0.78 -8.89
CA GLY A 155 9.16 -0.62 -8.40
C GLY A 155 9.13 0.29 -7.17
N LYS A 156 8.01 1.00 -7.02
CA LYS A 156 7.71 1.83 -5.86
C LYS A 156 6.46 1.29 -5.17
N THR A 157 6.37 1.46 -3.86
CA THR A 157 5.17 1.07 -3.11
C THR A 157 3.99 1.93 -3.54
N SER A 158 2.87 1.28 -3.82
CA SER A 158 1.60 1.94 -4.16
C SER A 158 0.69 2.13 -2.95
N ASP A 159 1.21 1.85 -1.76
CA ASP A 159 0.51 1.98 -0.48
C ASP A 159 1.48 2.42 0.61
N THR A 160 0.96 2.96 1.72
CA THR A 160 1.71 3.20 2.94
C THR A 160 1.65 1.96 3.82
N PHE A 161 2.79 1.42 4.19
CA PHE A 161 2.89 0.29 5.10
C PHE A 161 2.97 0.79 6.54
N ALA A 162 1.84 0.74 7.24
CA ALA A 162 1.79 1.10 8.65
C ALA A 162 2.46 0.02 9.52
N LYS A 163 3.09 0.42 10.64
CA LYS A 163 3.66 -0.50 11.63
C LYS A 163 2.59 -1.26 12.41
N ASP A 164 1.40 -0.69 12.52
CA ASP A 164 0.25 -1.27 13.22
C ASP A 164 -1.00 -1.05 12.37
N LEU A 165 -1.43 -2.09 11.68
CA LEU A 165 -2.60 -2.03 10.79
C LEU A 165 -3.91 -1.82 11.55
N THR A 166 -3.97 -2.18 12.85
CA THR A 166 -5.18 -2.00 13.66
C THR A 166 -5.55 -0.54 13.89
N LYS A 167 -4.62 0.39 13.61
CA LYS A 167 -4.83 1.83 13.71
C LYS A 167 -5.24 2.49 12.40
N THR A 168 -5.36 1.73 11.32
CA THR A 168 -5.78 2.28 10.03
C THR A 168 -7.28 2.48 9.96
N ALA A 169 -7.74 3.44 9.15
CA ALA A 169 -9.17 3.68 8.95
C ALA A 169 -9.84 2.46 8.31
N VAL A 170 -9.22 1.83 7.33
CA VAL A 170 -9.73 0.62 6.68
C VAL A 170 -9.98 -0.50 7.67
N PHE A 171 -9.03 -0.78 8.57
CA PHE A 171 -9.18 -1.81 9.59
C PHE A 171 -10.35 -1.52 10.53
N ASN A 172 -10.57 -0.26 10.87
CA ASN A 172 -11.60 0.16 11.82
C ASN A 172 -12.99 0.32 11.18
N ASN A 173 -13.08 0.50 9.87
CA ASN A 173 -14.34 0.72 9.15
C ASN A 173 -14.94 -0.55 8.57
N THR A 174 -14.15 -1.60 8.35
CA THR A 174 -14.63 -2.89 7.83
C THR A 174 -14.84 -3.89 8.96
N ASP A 175 -15.86 -4.71 8.84
CA ASP A 175 -16.04 -5.90 9.67
C ASP A 175 -15.48 -7.12 8.94
N GLY A 176 -14.18 -7.36 9.08
CA GLY A 176 -13.50 -8.53 8.50
C GLY A 176 -13.97 -9.89 9.06
N THR A 177 -15.02 -9.89 9.88
CA THR A 177 -15.68 -11.11 10.37
C THR A 177 -16.86 -11.52 9.52
N ALA A 178 -17.40 -10.60 8.74
CA ALA A 178 -18.50 -10.88 7.82
C ALA A 178 -17.93 -11.56 6.59
N ALA A 179 -17.88 -12.84 6.66
CA ALA A 179 -17.40 -13.71 5.62
C ALA A 179 -18.02 -13.38 4.26
N GLY A 180 -17.21 -12.90 3.35
CA GLY A 180 -17.58 -12.58 1.99
C GLY A 180 -17.94 -13.81 1.19
N ASN A 181 -19.04 -14.45 1.49
CA ASN A 181 -19.68 -15.34 0.53
C ASN A 181 -20.77 -14.56 -0.20
N ALA A 182 -21.23 -15.06 -1.34
CA ALA A 182 -22.29 -14.43 -2.13
C ALA A 182 -23.61 -14.20 -1.35
N SER A 183 -23.77 -14.82 -0.18
CA SER A 183 -24.91 -14.63 0.72
C SER A 183 -24.74 -13.50 1.74
N SER A 184 -23.56 -12.88 1.82
CA SER A 184 -23.26 -11.79 2.74
C SER A 184 -23.09 -10.42 2.07
N VAL A 185 -23.51 -10.27 0.82
CA VAL A 185 -23.49 -8.98 0.12
C VAL A 185 -24.25 -7.93 0.92
N GLY A 186 -23.61 -6.81 1.18
CA GLY A 186 -24.16 -5.70 1.97
C GLY A 186 -24.04 -5.87 3.48
N THR A 187 -23.31 -6.87 3.98
CA THR A 187 -23.12 -7.12 5.41
C THR A 187 -21.68 -6.93 5.88
N ASN A 188 -20.78 -6.42 5.02
CA ASN A 188 -19.34 -6.26 5.32
C ASN A 188 -19.02 -4.96 6.07
N GLY A 189 -19.96 -4.04 6.20
CA GLY A 189 -19.77 -2.81 6.97
C GLY A 189 -19.80 -3.10 8.46
N LYS A 190 -18.96 -2.39 9.21
CA LYS A 190 -18.91 -2.48 10.68
C LYS A 190 -20.13 -1.87 11.36
N PHE A 191 -20.78 -0.93 10.70
CA PHE A 191 -21.86 -0.13 11.26
C PHE A 191 -23.22 -0.58 10.74
N THR A 192 -24.21 -0.56 11.62
CA THR A 192 -25.61 -0.84 11.31
C THR A 192 -26.44 0.44 11.36
N TYR A 193 -27.50 0.49 10.55
CA TYR A 193 -28.47 1.57 10.61
C TYR A 193 -29.38 1.41 11.83
N ASP A 194 -29.83 2.52 12.44
CA ASP A 194 -30.76 2.50 13.57
C ASP A 194 -32.10 1.81 13.22
N ASN A 195 -32.50 1.90 11.96
CA ASN A 195 -33.69 1.25 11.40
C ASN A 195 -33.32 0.04 10.50
N ALA A 196 -32.31 -0.71 10.86
CA ALA A 196 -31.80 -1.82 10.05
C ALA A 196 -32.87 -2.88 9.71
N ASP A 197 -33.80 -3.13 10.63
CA ASP A 197 -34.90 -4.08 10.41
C ASP A 197 -35.83 -3.64 9.27
N ASP A 198 -36.08 -2.32 9.11
CA ASP A 198 -36.87 -1.76 8.03
C ASP A 198 -36.16 -1.85 6.67
N LEU A 199 -34.83 -1.91 6.69
CA LEU A 199 -33.99 -2.00 5.50
C LEU A 199 -33.70 -3.44 5.08
N THR A 200 -34.15 -4.42 5.87
CA THR A 200 -33.94 -5.84 5.56
C THR A 200 -34.67 -6.22 4.25
N ALA A 201 -33.92 -6.71 3.29
CA ALA A 201 -34.43 -7.07 1.97
C ALA A 201 -34.05 -8.49 1.57
N SER A 202 -34.85 -9.06 0.68
CA SER A 202 -34.55 -10.37 0.10
C SER A 202 -34.31 -10.24 -1.40
N TYR A 203 -33.27 -10.92 -1.87
CA TYR A 203 -32.93 -11.00 -3.30
C TYR A 203 -32.52 -12.42 -3.69
N MET A 204 -32.39 -12.68 -4.98
CA MET A 204 -31.86 -13.94 -5.48
C MET A 204 -30.34 -13.90 -5.51
N GLY A 205 -29.69 -14.76 -4.74
CA GLY A 205 -28.24 -14.93 -4.74
C GLY A 205 -27.74 -15.56 -6.04
N PHE A 206 -26.43 -15.60 -6.20
CA PHE A 206 -25.79 -16.19 -7.40
C PHE A 206 -26.08 -17.69 -7.57
N SER A 207 -26.34 -18.42 -6.50
CA SER A 207 -26.74 -19.84 -6.53
C SER A 207 -28.21 -20.06 -6.91
N GLY A 208 -28.99 -18.99 -7.06
CA GLY A 208 -30.42 -19.06 -7.30
C GLY A 208 -31.28 -19.19 -6.04
N ASP A 209 -30.67 -19.18 -4.88
CA ASP A 209 -31.38 -19.21 -3.60
C ASP A 209 -31.82 -17.82 -3.15
N LYS A 210 -32.94 -17.77 -2.43
CA LYS A 210 -33.39 -16.51 -1.81
C LYS A 210 -32.53 -16.19 -0.60
N VAL A 211 -31.85 -15.05 -0.67
CA VAL A 211 -31.01 -14.53 0.42
C VAL A 211 -31.68 -13.31 1.05
N THR A 212 -31.76 -13.28 2.35
CA THR A 212 -32.29 -12.13 3.12
C THR A 212 -31.12 -11.50 3.86
N VAL A 213 -30.94 -10.20 3.67
CA VAL A 213 -29.86 -9.42 4.29
C VAL A 213 -30.41 -8.18 5.01
N THR A 214 -29.79 -7.90 6.14
CA THR A 214 -29.90 -6.61 6.82
C THR A 214 -28.65 -5.81 6.45
N PRO A 215 -28.79 -4.68 5.73
CA PRO A 215 -27.62 -3.96 5.22
C PRO A 215 -26.82 -3.32 6.35
N THR A 216 -25.52 -3.29 6.15
CA THR A 216 -24.56 -2.56 6.98
C THR A 216 -23.90 -1.47 6.13
N PHE A 217 -23.12 -0.58 6.74
CA PHE A 217 -22.39 0.45 6.01
C PHE A 217 -20.97 0.62 6.51
N VAL A 218 -20.14 1.15 5.64
CA VAL A 218 -18.79 1.62 5.96
C VAL A 218 -18.84 3.14 6.06
N ASN A 219 -18.29 3.67 7.15
CA ASN A 219 -18.26 5.12 7.36
C ASN A 219 -16.89 5.69 6.98
N TYR A 220 -16.80 6.37 5.85
CA TYR A 220 -15.57 6.98 5.32
C TYR A 220 -15.25 8.31 6.05
N VAL A 221 -15.06 8.24 7.37
CA VAL A 221 -14.78 9.42 8.21
C VAL A 221 -13.46 10.11 7.88
N GLU A 222 -12.53 9.40 7.24
CA GLU A 222 -11.24 9.90 6.80
C GLU A 222 -11.35 10.98 5.69
N GLY A 223 -12.49 11.04 4.98
CA GLY A 223 -12.71 12.04 3.93
C GLY A 223 -11.62 11.99 2.85
N ILE A 224 -10.93 13.11 2.63
CA ILE A 224 -9.82 13.21 1.66
C ILE A 224 -8.49 12.62 2.17
N TYR A 225 -8.39 12.33 3.47
CA TYR A 225 -7.17 11.85 4.10
C TYR A 225 -7.02 10.34 3.97
N VAL A 226 -6.90 9.85 2.73
CA VAL A 226 -6.74 8.43 2.40
C VAL A 226 -5.27 8.11 2.13
N GLY A 227 -4.80 6.97 2.67
CA GLY A 227 -3.44 6.48 2.46
C GLY A 227 -2.37 7.47 2.96
N TYR A 228 -1.33 7.73 2.15
CA TYR A 228 -0.24 8.63 2.52
C TYR A 228 -0.70 10.04 2.88
N LYS A 229 -1.79 10.54 2.30
CA LYS A 229 -2.34 11.87 2.61
C LYS A 229 -2.68 12.03 4.09
N PHE A 230 -3.18 10.96 4.72
CA PHE A 230 -3.41 10.94 6.17
C PHE A 230 -2.09 11.02 6.94
N TYR A 231 -1.14 10.13 6.64
CA TYR A 231 0.09 10.01 7.43
C TYR A 231 0.95 11.26 7.32
N GLU A 232 1.09 11.83 6.12
CA GLU A 232 1.87 13.04 5.89
C GLU A 232 1.23 14.26 6.58
N THR A 233 -0.09 14.46 6.39
CA THR A 233 -0.78 15.59 7.00
C THR A 233 -0.82 15.48 8.52
N ALA A 234 -1.11 14.31 9.06
CA ALA A 234 -1.15 14.11 10.50
C ALA A 234 0.24 14.28 11.18
N ALA A 235 1.32 13.94 10.45
CA ALA A 235 2.67 14.18 10.92
C ALA A 235 3.03 15.67 10.86
N ASP A 236 2.71 16.36 9.78
CA ASP A 236 2.96 17.80 9.61
C ASP A 236 2.18 18.63 10.67
N GLU A 237 0.97 18.19 11.04
CA GLU A 237 0.16 18.77 12.13
C GLU A 237 0.57 18.32 13.54
N GLY A 238 1.58 17.46 13.67
CA GLY A 238 2.07 16.97 14.96
C GLY A 238 1.10 16.02 15.70
N LEU A 239 0.12 15.46 15.00
CA LEU A 239 -0.85 14.51 15.56
C LEU A 239 -0.28 13.11 15.73
N ILE A 240 0.69 12.73 14.90
CA ILE A 240 1.42 11.47 14.97
C ILE A 240 2.91 11.70 14.85
N ASN A 241 3.70 10.76 15.39
CA ASN A 241 5.11 10.62 15.02
C ASN A 241 5.18 9.71 13.79
N TYR A 242 5.68 10.23 12.67
CA TYR A 242 5.74 9.50 11.41
C TYR A 242 6.56 8.22 11.52
N ASP A 243 7.77 8.34 12.05
CA ASP A 243 8.70 7.22 12.20
C ASP A 243 8.18 6.12 13.16
N ASP A 244 7.32 6.45 14.10
CA ASP A 244 6.70 5.46 14.99
C ASP A 244 5.47 4.79 14.34
N THR A 245 4.90 5.39 13.29
CA THR A 245 3.64 4.98 12.68
C THR A 245 3.82 4.27 11.34
N VAL A 246 4.72 4.77 10.50
CA VAL A 246 4.94 4.28 9.14
C VAL A 246 6.21 3.42 9.08
N MET A 247 6.10 2.26 8.43
CA MET A 247 7.24 1.37 8.17
C MET A 247 7.87 1.66 6.81
N PHE A 248 7.04 1.77 5.77
CA PHE A 248 7.45 2.15 4.43
C PHE A 248 6.46 3.17 3.87
N PRO A 249 6.92 4.36 3.44
CA PRO A 249 6.08 5.36 2.79
C PRO A 249 5.44 4.86 1.49
N PHE A 250 4.40 5.53 1.05
CA PHE A 250 3.96 5.47 -0.35
C PHE A 250 5.07 6.00 -1.26
N GLY A 251 5.28 5.39 -2.41
CA GLY A 251 6.36 5.77 -3.34
C GLY A 251 7.75 5.23 -2.95
N TYR A 252 7.87 4.54 -1.80
CA TYR A 252 9.16 3.97 -1.38
C TYR A 252 9.63 2.83 -2.28
N GLY A 253 10.94 2.77 -2.52
CA GLY A 253 11.55 1.64 -3.23
C GLY A 253 13.06 1.77 -3.27
N LEU A 254 13.76 0.63 -3.14
CA LEU A 254 15.20 0.52 -3.21
C LEU A 254 15.66 0.02 -4.58
N SER A 255 16.92 0.28 -4.89
CA SER A 255 17.60 -0.16 -6.10
C SER A 255 18.95 -0.78 -5.74
N TYR A 256 19.52 -1.61 -6.63
CA TYR A 256 20.91 -2.10 -6.52
C TYR A 256 21.95 -1.05 -6.94
N THR A 257 21.49 0.16 -7.31
CA THR A 257 22.32 1.32 -7.60
C THR A 257 21.79 2.55 -6.91
N THR A 258 22.47 3.66 -7.00
CA THR A 258 22.05 4.95 -6.46
C THR A 258 21.79 5.94 -7.55
N PHE A 259 20.88 6.88 -7.32
CA PHE A 259 20.55 7.96 -8.25
C PHE A 259 20.64 9.31 -7.55
N LYS A 260 20.96 10.32 -8.35
CA LYS A 260 20.85 11.74 -7.98
C LYS A 260 19.80 12.37 -8.87
N GLN A 261 18.84 13.06 -8.29
CA GLN A 261 17.87 13.88 -9.01
C GLN A 261 18.16 15.35 -8.77
N GLU A 262 18.11 16.15 -9.82
CA GLU A 262 18.34 17.60 -9.78
C GLU A 262 17.18 18.32 -10.44
N MET A 263 16.45 19.12 -9.64
CA MET A 263 15.27 19.86 -10.09
C MET A 263 15.70 21.11 -10.85
N GLY A 264 15.24 21.25 -12.08
CA GLY A 264 15.37 22.46 -12.86
C GLY A 264 14.42 23.56 -12.38
N LYS A 265 14.56 24.77 -12.97
CA LYS A 265 13.69 25.88 -12.60
C LYS A 265 12.24 25.62 -12.99
N VAL A 266 11.33 25.74 -12.02
CA VAL A 266 9.90 25.63 -12.24
C VAL A 266 9.38 26.84 -13.00
N SER A 267 8.62 26.59 -14.06
CA SER A 267 7.90 27.60 -14.84
C SER A 267 6.41 27.42 -14.61
N TYR A 268 5.72 28.46 -14.21
CA TYR A 268 4.26 28.51 -14.15
C TYR A 268 3.73 29.58 -15.10
N LYS A 269 3.05 29.16 -16.17
CA LYS A 269 2.55 30.06 -17.22
C LYS A 269 1.28 29.51 -17.85
N ASN A 270 0.26 30.38 -17.98
CA ASN A 270 -1.00 30.02 -18.66
C ASN A 270 -1.67 28.77 -18.11
N GLY A 271 -1.73 28.66 -16.77
CA GLY A 271 -2.36 27.51 -16.13
C GLY A 271 -1.49 26.24 -16.11
N LYS A 272 -0.24 26.28 -16.60
CA LYS A 272 0.61 25.10 -16.74
C LYS A 272 1.89 25.23 -15.93
N ILE A 273 2.19 24.22 -15.13
CA ILE A 273 3.45 24.05 -14.41
C ILE A 273 4.36 23.13 -15.23
N SER A 274 5.61 23.52 -15.43
CA SER A 274 6.57 22.70 -16.14
C SER A 274 7.99 22.93 -15.68
N PHE A 275 8.79 21.86 -15.62
CA PHE A 275 10.22 21.90 -15.32
C PHE A 275 10.89 20.58 -15.77
N ASP A 276 12.20 20.63 -15.86
CA ASP A 276 13.01 19.46 -16.15
C ASP A 276 13.60 18.89 -14.86
N VAL A 277 13.76 17.56 -14.80
CA VAL A 277 14.52 16.88 -13.73
C VAL A 277 15.61 16.06 -14.36
N THR A 278 16.86 16.33 -14.00
CA THR A 278 17.99 15.51 -14.44
C THR A 278 18.25 14.40 -13.43
N VAL A 279 18.14 13.16 -13.90
CA VAL A 279 18.41 11.96 -13.09
C VAL A 279 19.73 11.36 -13.55
N THR A 280 20.66 11.18 -12.64
CA THR A 280 21.98 10.58 -12.89
C THR A 280 22.12 9.30 -12.07
N ASN A 281 22.51 8.21 -12.71
CA ASN A 281 22.92 6.99 -12.02
C ASN A 281 24.32 7.19 -11.42
N THR A 282 24.39 7.29 -10.10
CA THR A 282 25.62 7.55 -9.34
C THR A 282 26.29 6.30 -8.78
N GLY A 283 25.65 5.14 -8.94
CA GLY A 283 26.18 3.85 -8.47
C GLY A 283 26.86 3.05 -9.58
N ASP A 284 27.07 1.78 -9.33
CA ASP A 284 27.88 0.87 -10.16
C ASP A 284 27.06 -0.18 -10.93
N LYS A 285 25.73 -0.15 -10.83
CA LYS A 285 24.80 -1.03 -11.55
C LYS A 285 23.88 -0.22 -12.44
N ALA A 286 23.53 -0.78 -13.60
CA ALA A 286 22.51 -0.20 -14.44
C ALA A 286 21.13 -0.29 -13.78
N GLY A 287 20.31 0.74 -13.91
CA GLY A 287 19.01 0.78 -13.26
C GLY A 287 18.08 1.85 -13.81
N LYS A 288 16.86 1.87 -13.30
CA LYS A 288 15.85 2.90 -13.57
C LYS A 288 15.47 3.57 -12.26
N ASP A 289 15.13 4.85 -12.34
CA ASP A 289 14.60 5.62 -11.21
C ASP A 289 13.25 6.23 -11.56
N VAL A 290 12.50 6.64 -10.54
CA VAL A 290 11.22 7.33 -10.68
C VAL A 290 11.34 8.72 -10.07
N VAL A 291 11.01 9.74 -10.84
CA VAL A 291 10.79 11.08 -10.35
C VAL A 291 9.35 11.17 -9.88
N GLU A 292 9.13 11.42 -8.61
CA GLU A 292 7.81 11.64 -8.03
C GLU A 292 7.67 13.13 -7.69
N VAL A 293 6.58 13.74 -8.16
CA VAL A 293 6.31 15.17 -7.99
C VAL A 293 5.10 15.35 -7.10
N TYR A 294 5.30 16.05 -6.02
CA TYR A 294 4.25 16.39 -5.06
C TYR A 294 4.05 17.90 -4.98
N TYR A 295 2.85 18.29 -4.56
CA TYR A 295 2.61 19.67 -4.16
C TYR A 295 2.06 19.75 -2.75
N ASN A 296 2.40 20.85 -2.07
CA ASN A 296 1.81 21.26 -0.80
C ASN A 296 1.01 22.55 -1.06
N PRO A 297 -0.32 22.52 -0.92
CA PRO A 297 -1.17 23.69 -1.17
C PRO A 297 -1.14 24.68 -0.01
N PRO A 298 -1.51 25.97 -0.23
CA PRO A 298 -1.78 26.89 0.87
C PRO A 298 -2.97 26.37 1.67
N TYR A 299 -2.87 26.41 3.00
CA TYR A 299 -3.92 26.01 3.92
C TYR A 299 -4.25 27.12 4.90
N THR A 300 -5.52 27.32 5.16
CA THR A 300 -6.05 28.22 6.20
C THR A 300 -6.97 27.42 7.10
N ASP A 301 -6.74 27.48 8.41
CA ASP A 301 -7.57 26.80 9.38
C ASP A 301 -9.05 27.17 9.25
N GLY A 302 -9.91 26.14 9.17
CA GLY A 302 -11.35 26.28 8.92
C GLY A 302 -11.75 26.54 7.46
N GLY A 303 -10.78 26.68 6.55
CA GLY A 303 -10.99 26.79 5.10
C GLY A 303 -11.26 25.47 4.41
N ILE A 304 -10.88 25.37 3.13
CA ILE A 304 -11.02 24.14 2.34
C ILE A 304 -10.04 23.08 2.87
N GLU A 305 -10.55 21.89 3.15
CA GLU A 305 -9.73 20.75 3.59
C GLU A 305 -8.75 20.32 2.49
N LYS A 306 -7.47 20.21 2.86
CA LYS A 306 -6.39 19.85 1.97
C LYS A 306 -5.35 18.99 2.66
N ALA A 307 -4.90 17.94 1.98
CA ALA A 307 -3.74 17.19 2.46
C ALA A 307 -2.45 17.98 2.22
N SER A 308 -1.50 17.86 3.13
CA SER A 308 -0.22 18.56 3.05
C SER A 308 0.69 18.03 1.93
N LYS A 309 0.50 16.79 1.49
CA LYS A 309 1.24 16.16 0.38
C LYS A 309 0.28 15.56 -0.64
N ASN A 310 0.46 15.92 -1.89
CA ASN A 310 -0.36 15.42 -2.98
C ASN A 310 0.51 15.08 -4.18
N LEU A 311 0.56 13.81 -4.58
CA LEU A 311 1.23 13.38 -5.80
C LEU A 311 0.47 13.95 -7.00
N VAL A 312 1.15 14.68 -7.87
CA VAL A 312 0.54 15.32 -9.05
C VAL A 312 1.11 14.80 -10.35
N ALA A 313 2.36 14.36 -10.36
CA ALA A 313 2.99 13.78 -11.54
C ALA A 313 4.07 12.77 -11.14
N PHE A 314 4.37 11.84 -12.02
CA PHE A 314 5.55 10.99 -11.91
C PHE A 314 6.06 10.60 -13.29
N GLU A 315 7.37 10.38 -13.39
CA GLU A 315 7.98 9.91 -14.64
C GLU A 315 9.11 8.93 -14.32
N LYS A 316 9.20 7.86 -15.10
CA LYS A 316 10.22 6.82 -14.94
C LYS A 316 11.30 6.91 -16.00
N THR A 317 12.56 6.88 -15.60
CA THR A 317 13.68 6.91 -16.53
C THR A 317 13.75 5.65 -17.39
N LYS A 318 14.43 5.75 -18.53
CA LYS A 318 14.99 4.58 -19.19
C LYS A 318 16.05 3.94 -18.29
N LYS A 319 16.49 2.73 -18.65
CA LYS A 319 17.63 2.11 -17.98
C LYS A 319 18.88 2.96 -18.17
N LEU A 320 19.48 3.43 -17.09
CA LEU A 320 20.68 4.26 -17.07
C LEU A 320 21.87 3.39 -16.67
N GLU A 321 22.90 3.39 -17.49
CA GLU A 321 24.18 2.79 -17.15
C GLU A 321 24.89 3.61 -16.05
N PRO A 322 25.88 3.06 -15.31
CA PRO A 322 26.66 3.81 -14.34
C PRO A 322 27.25 5.11 -14.92
N GLY A 323 27.02 6.23 -14.24
CA GLY A 323 27.42 7.58 -14.68
C GLY A 323 26.54 8.20 -15.76
N ALA A 324 25.58 7.48 -16.32
CA ALA A 324 24.68 8.03 -17.32
C ALA A 324 23.57 8.88 -16.68
N SER A 325 23.13 9.90 -17.43
CA SER A 325 22.05 10.81 -17.03
C SER A 325 20.93 10.83 -18.07
N GLN A 326 19.74 11.13 -17.60
CA GLN A 326 18.57 11.44 -18.42
C GLN A 326 17.86 12.65 -17.83
N THR A 327 17.47 13.57 -18.69
CA THR A 327 16.53 14.63 -18.30
C THR A 327 15.12 14.17 -18.65
N VAL A 328 14.23 14.19 -17.67
CA VAL A 328 12.79 13.96 -17.83
C VAL A 328 12.06 15.30 -17.71
N LYS A 329 11.07 15.52 -18.57
CA LYS A 329 10.22 16.71 -18.50
C LYS A 329 9.00 16.40 -17.66
N ILE A 330 8.76 17.25 -16.68
CA ILE A 330 7.53 17.26 -15.88
C ILE A 330 6.62 18.36 -16.38
N GLU A 331 5.35 18.05 -16.57
CA GLU A 331 4.33 19.03 -16.97
C GLU A 331 2.96 18.58 -16.44
N PHE A 332 2.22 19.50 -15.83
CA PHE A 332 0.84 19.29 -15.37
C PHE A 332 0.09 20.62 -15.34
N ASP A 333 -1.22 20.55 -15.30
CA ASP A 333 -2.07 21.74 -15.28
C ASP A 333 -2.31 22.22 -13.83
N ASP A 334 -2.57 23.50 -13.63
CA ASP A 334 -2.74 24.06 -12.28
C ASP A 334 -4.06 23.63 -11.63
N ASP A 335 -5.06 23.24 -12.44
CA ASP A 335 -6.32 22.67 -11.96
C ASP A 335 -6.14 21.28 -11.33
N ASP A 336 -5.07 20.52 -11.65
CA ASP A 336 -4.68 19.30 -10.93
C ASP A 336 -4.39 19.56 -9.43
N MET A 337 -4.14 20.81 -9.05
CA MET A 337 -3.92 21.24 -7.67
C MET A 337 -5.17 21.78 -6.98
N ALA A 338 -6.32 21.79 -7.64
CA ALA A 338 -7.58 22.24 -7.05
C ALA A 338 -8.07 21.27 -5.98
N SER A 339 -8.74 21.80 -4.97
CA SER A 339 -9.36 21.04 -3.88
C SER A 339 -10.86 21.20 -3.92
N TYR A 340 -11.61 20.16 -3.55
CA TYR A 340 -13.07 20.23 -3.53
C TYR A 340 -13.56 20.93 -2.25
N ASP A 341 -14.24 22.06 -2.41
CA ASP A 341 -14.90 22.79 -1.31
C ASP A 341 -16.32 22.25 -1.13
N GLN A 342 -16.52 21.42 -0.14
CA GLN A 342 -17.83 20.85 0.18
C GLN A 342 -18.74 21.78 0.98
N LYS A 343 -18.21 22.86 1.56
CA LYS A 343 -18.95 23.75 2.47
C LYS A 343 -19.60 24.92 1.72
N ASP A 344 -18.78 25.71 1.06
CA ASP A 344 -19.19 27.01 0.50
C ASP A 344 -19.37 26.96 -1.02
N ALA A 345 -18.32 26.68 -1.79
CA ALA A 345 -18.40 26.66 -3.24
C ALA A 345 -19.11 25.43 -3.79
N LYS A 346 -19.09 24.31 -3.06
CA LYS A 346 -19.58 23.00 -3.48
C LYS A 346 -19.06 22.57 -4.85
N ALA A 347 -17.80 22.89 -5.13
CA ALA A 347 -17.12 22.70 -6.38
C ALA A 347 -15.60 22.58 -6.13
N TYR A 348 -14.84 22.21 -7.16
CA TYR A 348 -13.39 22.32 -7.10
C TYR A 348 -12.95 23.78 -7.12
N VAL A 349 -11.95 24.09 -6.29
CA VAL A 349 -11.42 25.43 -6.12
C VAL A 349 -9.87 25.37 -6.14
N LEU A 350 -9.25 26.11 -7.04
CA LEU A 350 -7.83 26.40 -6.99
C LEU A 350 -7.69 27.74 -6.26
N GLU A 351 -7.24 27.71 -5.02
CA GLU A 351 -7.12 28.94 -4.22
C GLU A 351 -5.88 29.73 -4.59
N GLN A 352 -5.98 31.07 -4.52
CA GLN A 352 -4.80 31.94 -4.61
C GLN A 352 -3.85 31.64 -3.46
N GLY A 353 -2.54 31.70 -3.73
CA GLY A 353 -1.51 31.47 -2.72
C GLY A 353 -0.27 30.81 -3.26
N ASP A 354 0.65 30.51 -2.37
CA ASP A 354 1.90 29.82 -2.69
C ASP A 354 1.69 28.31 -2.57
N TYR A 355 2.00 27.59 -3.65
CA TYR A 355 2.06 26.15 -3.73
C TYR A 355 3.53 25.73 -3.76
N ASP A 356 3.92 24.82 -2.89
CA ASP A 356 5.28 24.28 -2.86
C ASP A 356 5.34 23.01 -3.73
N ILE A 357 6.04 23.09 -4.85
CA ILE A 357 6.21 21.97 -5.79
C ILE A 357 7.53 21.29 -5.47
N SER A 358 7.49 19.98 -5.19
CA SER A 358 8.66 19.22 -4.79
C SER A 358 8.89 17.98 -5.64
N ILE A 359 10.15 17.60 -5.83
CA ILE A 359 10.54 16.25 -6.22
C ILE A 359 10.92 15.46 -4.97
N GLN A 360 10.45 14.22 -4.89
CA GLN A 360 10.62 13.41 -3.69
C GLN A 360 11.04 11.99 -4.06
N SER A 361 11.70 11.29 -3.14
CA SER A 361 12.04 9.86 -3.30
C SER A 361 10.88 8.94 -2.95
N ASP A 362 9.95 9.45 -2.15
CA ASP A 362 8.69 8.85 -1.71
C ASP A 362 7.83 9.97 -1.08
N SER A 363 6.63 9.68 -0.59
CA SER A 363 5.71 10.70 -0.04
C SER A 363 6.27 11.51 1.12
N HIS A 364 7.31 11.01 1.80
CA HIS A 364 7.86 11.65 3.00
C HIS A 364 9.19 12.38 2.76
N HIS A 365 10.06 11.86 1.90
CA HIS A 365 11.43 12.35 1.76
C HIS A 365 11.60 13.29 0.58
N VAL A 366 11.64 14.58 0.89
CA VAL A 366 11.85 15.67 -0.10
C VAL A 366 13.31 15.68 -0.57
N ILE A 367 13.53 15.74 -1.89
CA ILE A 367 14.83 15.90 -2.53
C ILE A 367 15.10 17.37 -2.79
N ASP A 368 14.15 18.07 -3.43
CA ASP A 368 14.24 19.50 -3.74
C ASP A 368 12.82 20.07 -3.94
N HIS A 369 12.67 21.39 -3.80
CA HIS A 369 11.38 22.04 -3.93
C HIS A 369 11.48 23.50 -4.41
N GLN A 370 10.44 24.01 -5.06
CA GLN A 370 10.30 25.40 -5.48
C GLN A 370 8.85 25.84 -5.36
N LYS A 371 8.63 27.10 -5.01
CA LYS A 371 7.30 27.70 -4.90
C LYS A 371 6.80 28.24 -6.24
N VAL A 372 5.51 28.05 -6.48
CA VAL A 372 4.74 28.75 -7.50
C VAL A 372 3.60 29.51 -6.84
N THR A 373 3.28 30.71 -7.35
CA THR A 373 2.21 31.53 -6.80
C THR A 373 1.04 31.57 -7.75
N VAL A 374 -0.11 31.01 -7.32
CA VAL A 374 -1.41 31.19 -7.96
C VAL A 374 -1.95 32.56 -7.55
N LYS A 375 -2.19 33.43 -8.55
CA LYS A 375 -2.51 34.85 -8.29
C LYS A 375 -3.98 35.07 -7.93
N ASP A 376 -4.88 34.33 -8.56
CA ASP A 376 -6.31 34.50 -8.45
C ASP A 376 -6.97 33.13 -8.14
N THR A 377 -7.96 33.13 -7.24
CA THR A 377 -8.77 31.95 -6.96
C THR A 377 -9.66 31.63 -8.15
N VAL A 378 -9.67 30.38 -8.58
CA VAL A 378 -10.54 29.86 -9.65
C VAL A 378 -11.49 28.84 -9.05
N THR A 379 -12.80 29.02 -9.32
CA THR A 379 -13.85 28.07 -8.91
C THR A 379 -14.42 27.40 -10.16
N TYR A 380 -14.38 26.07 -10.18
CA TYR A 380 -14.82 25.23 -11.31
C TYR A 380 -16.28 24.79 -11.13
N ASN A 381 -17.21 25.74 -11.27
CA ASN A 381 -18.63 25.55 -10.93
C ASN A 381 -19.61 25.72 -12.10
N SER A 382 -19.12 25.71 -13.33
CA SER A 382 -19.97 25.83 -14.53
C SER A 382 -19.46 24.95 -15.66
N ASP A 383 -20.33 24.53 -16.56
CA ASP A 383 -19.97 23.67 -17.72
C ASP A 383 -19.03 24.36 -18.72
N SER A 384 -18.85 25.68 -18.61
CA SER A 384 -17.86 26.44 -19.38
C SER A 384 -16.52 26.58 -18.64
N ASN A 385 -16.44 26.15 -17.39
CA ASN A 385 -15.24 26.17 -16.55
C ASN A 385 -15.26 24.97 -15.62
N THR A 386 -14.89 23.82 -16.16
CA THR A 386 -14.87 22.52 -15.47
C THR A 386 -13.47 22.21 -14.95
N HIS A 387 -13.37 21.38 -13.93
CA HIS A 387 -12.12 20.85 -13.41
C HIS A 387 -11.64 19.69 -14.33
N ASN A 388 -10.36 19.66 -14.65
CA ASN A 388 -9.68 18.62 -15.44
C ASN A 388 -10.37 18.29 -16.77
N GLY A 389 -11.02 19.28 -17.41
CA GLY A 389 -11.70 19.09 -18.69
C GLY A 389 -12.94 18.20 -18.63
N ASP A 390 -13.53 18.04 -17.47
CA ASP A 390 -14.79 17.33 -17.28
C ASP A 390 -15.90 17.91 -18.19
N ALA A 391 -16.82 17.06 -18.65
CA ALA A 391 -17.91 17.49 -19.53
C ALA A 391 -18.95 18.36 -18.82
N VAL A 392 -19.07 18.21 -17.52
CA VAL A 392 -19.99 18.96 -16.62
C VAL A 392 -19.24 19.30 -15.34
N ALA A 393 -19.58 20.43 -14.74
CA ALA A 393 -18.97 20.80 -13.47
C ALA A 393 -19.43 19.86 -12.36
N ALA A 394 -18.47 19.40 -11.55
CA ALA A 394 -18.76 18.62 -10.35
C ALA A 394 -19.24 19.57 -9.25
N THR A 395 -20.55 19.65 -9.09
CA THR A 395 -21.20 20.49 -8.06
C THR A 395 -22.16 19.65 -7.22
N ASN A 396 -22.20 19.91 -5.90
CA ASN A 396 -23.22 19.33 -5.03
C ASN A 396 -24.43 20.28 -5.00
N GLU A 397 -25.55 19.84 -5.52
CA GLU A 397 -26.83 20.55 -5.37
C GLU A 397 -27.51 20.26 -4.01
#